data_08175fefb3b491c15b3fde5ac8a19ab6
#
_entry.id   08175fefb3b491c15b3fde5ac8a19ab6
#
_cell.length_a   1.000
_cell.length_b   1.000
_cell.length_c   1.000
_cell.angle_alpha   90.00
_cell.angle_beta   90.00
_cell.angle_gamma   90.00
#
_symmetry.space_group_name_H-M   'P 1'
#
loop_
_entity.id
_entity.type
_entity.pdbx_description
1 polymer ?
#
loop_
_entity_poly.entity_id
_entity_poly.type
_entity_poly.pdbx_seq_one_letter_code
_entity_poly.pdbx_strand_id
1 'polypeptide(L)'
;DNRYKQNYYAVNVYTDYSHSFGKHNGKVLLGLNYERYNQDNMWASGTDLTTEDKPFLSQTQSNKKNGDGYWNRATAGYDGKYLAEFNIRYDGSSRFLADKRWAWFPSVSLGWNIAREEFFEKLSETVNTLKLRGSWGQLGNTSSNYNSFWDWYPFYQQQAISSASSNWLINGEKQNTSSLPSIVNATMTWETVETWDFGFDFGAFNNRLTGTFDWYSRTTKDMIGPAPILGSVLGTNAPKTNNCDMRTSGWELEIGWRDQINDFKYGVRFNLSDNRSKILTYPYDGEFSNQSIGGYYNGKYLNEIWGYESVGLASSKVEMD
;
A
#
# COMPACT_ATOMS: atom_id res chain seq x y z
N ASP A 1 32.46 17.63 -5.83
CA ASP A 1 31.35 18.49 -5.44
C ASP A 1 30.02 17.77 -5.65
N ASN A 2 29.17 17.84 -4.68
CA ASN A 2 27.83 17.29 -4.73
C ASN A 2 26.82 18.44 -4.59
N ARG A 3 25.89 18.55 -5.53
CA ARG A 3 24.84 19.55 -5.48
C ARG A 3 23.48 18.88 -5.51
N TYR A 4 22.67 19.16 -4.49
CA TYR A 4 21.33 18.67 -4.32
C TYR A 4 20.34 19.84 -4.33
N LYS A 5 19.27 19.72 -5.12
CA LYS A 5 18.17 20.67 -5.15
C LYS A 5 16.85 19.92 -5.15
N GLN A 6 15.96 20.27 -4.23
CA GLN A 6 14.63 19.71 -4.10
C GLN A 6 13.58 20.81 -4.07
N ASN A 7 12.52 20.66 -4.85
CA ASN A 7 11.36 21.52 -4.81
C ASN A 7 10.10 20.68 -4.71
N TYR A 8 9.23 21.02 -3.77
CA TYR A 8 7.91 20.41 -3.59
C TYR A 8 6.85 21.49 -3.61
N TYR A 9 5.81 21.26 -4.40
CA TYR A 9 4.63 22.12 -4.48
C TYR A 9 3.39 21.25 -4.29
N ALA A 10 2.49 21.68 -3.39
CA ALA A 10 1.18 21.08 -3.22
C ALA A 10 0.11 22.18 -3.28
N VAL A 11 -0.89 21.99 -4.08
CA VAL A 11 -2.05 22.88 -4.19
C VAL A 11 -3.30 22.07 -3.94
N ASN A 12 -4.08 22.50 -2.95
CA ASN A 12 -5.38 21.93 -2.62
C ASN A 12 -6.44 23.01 -2.75
N VAL A 13 -7.44 22.76 -3.58
CA VAL A 13 -8.60 23.64 -3.74
C VAL A 13 -9.83 22.80 -3.47
N TYR A 14 -10.69 23.26 -2.58
CA TYR A 14 -11.94 22.56 -2.28
C TYR A 14 -13.06 23.54 -1.97
N THR A 15 -14.28 23.08 -2.20
CA THR A 15 -15.51 23.75 -1.79
C THR A 15 -16.46 22.74 -1.16
N ASP A 16 -17.22 23.17 -0.20
CA ASP A 16 -18.26 22.35 0.40
C ASP A 16 -19.58 23.11 0.50
N TYR A 17 -20.66 22.37 0.36
CA TYR A 17 -22.01 22.84 0.57
C TYR A 17 -22.73 21.89 1.52
N SER A 18 -23.28 22.41 2.57
CA SER A 18 -24.09 21.67 3.55
C SER A 18 -25.45 22.30 3.74
N HIS A 19 -26.47 21.46 3.77
CA HIS A 19 -27.83 21.91 4.00
C HIS A 19 -28.64 20.91 4.83
N SER A 20 -29.54 21.43 5.66
CA SER A 20 -30.42 20.62 6.51
C SER A 20 -31.87 20.90 6.15
N PHE A 21 -32.63 19.85 5.87
CA PHE A 21 -34.07 19.90 5.55
C PHE A 21 -34.84 19.09 6.60
N GLY A 22 -35.31 19.76 7.64
CA GLY A 22 -35.95 19.06 8.75
C GLY A 22 -35.05 18.03 9.40
N LYS A 23 -35.37 16.76 9.24
CA LYS A 23 -34.58 15.64 9.78
C LYS A 23 -33.44 15.17 8.84
N HIS A 24 -33.38 15.66 7.61
CA HIS A 24 -32.35 15.30 6.63
C HIS A 24 -31.22 16.30 6.68
N ASN A 25 -29.98 15.77 6.69
CA ASN A 25 -28.76 16.54 6.59
C ASN A 25 -27.99 16.05 5.38
N GLY A 26 -27.56 16.97 4.53
CA GLY A 26 -26.72 16.66 3.36
C GLY A 26 -25.51 17.55 3.30
N LYS A 27 -24.39 16.98 2.90
CA LYS A 27 -23.16 17.73 2.61
C LYS A 27 -22.52 17.18 1.34
N VAL A 28 -22.14 18.06 0.43
CA VAL A 28 -21.37 17.74 -0.75
C VAL A 28 -20.07 18.50 -0.68
N LEU A 29 -18.99 17.84 -1.00
CA LEU A 29 -17.66 18.41 -1.01
C LEU A 29 -16.97 18.05 -2.33
N LEU A 30 -16.42 19.05 -3.01
CA LEU A 30 -15.68 18.92 -4.26
C LEU A 30 -14.28 19.43 -4.05
N GLY A 31 -13.29 18.71 -4.52
CA GLY A 31 -11.90 19.09 -4.33
C GLY A 31 -10.98 18.70 -5.47
N LEU A 32 -9.89 19.43 -5.57
CA LEU A 32 -8.79 19.22 -6.48
C LEU A 32 -7.49 19.26 -5.67
N ASN A 33 -6.65 18.29 -5.91
CA ASN A 33 -5.29 18.24 -5.38
C ASN A 33 -4.30 18.18 -6.55
N TYR A 34 -3.24 18.96 -6.46
CA TYR A 34 -2.11 18.92 -7.38
C TYR A 34 -0.83 18.87 -6.59
N GLU A 35 0.01 17.89 -6.86
CA GLU A 35 1.33 17.75 -6.23
C GLU A 35 2.43 17.65 -7.28
N ARG A 36 3.51 18.38 -7.05
CA ARG A 36 4.71 18.32 -7.87
C ARG A 36 5.95 18.25 -6.99
N TYR A 37 6.74 17.24 -7.24
CA TYR A 37 8.04 17.06 -6.61
C TYR A 37 9.12 17.02 -7.69
N ASN A 38 10.15 17.87 -7.56
CA ASN A 38 11.33 17.86 -8.40
C ASN A 38 12.55 17.68 -7.51
N GLN A 39 13.44 16.78 -7.91
CA GLN A 39 14.72 16.57 -7.25
C GLN A 39 15.81 16.51 -8.30
N ASP A 40 16.81 17.37 -8.18
CA ASP A 40 17.97 17.42 -9.04
C ASP A 40 19.21 17.09 -8.19
N ASN A 41 19.90 16.01 -8.55
CA ASN A 41 21.17 15.62 -7.95
C ASN A 41 22.25 15.77 -9.01
N MET A 42 23.25 16.55 -8.72
CA MET A 42 24.45 16.67 -9.54
C MET A 42 25.66 16.32 -8.68
N TRP A 43 26.46 15.40 -9.15
CA TRP A 43 27.76 15.12 -8.55
C TRP A 43 28.81 15.08 -9.64
N ALA A 44 30.00 15.55 -9.29
CA ALA A 44 31.14 15.52 -10.15
C ALA A 44 32.31 14.93 -9.39
N SER A 45 32.96 13.93 -9.95
CA SER A 45 34.18 13.35 -9.42
C SER A 45 35.26 13.34 -10.47
N GLY A 46 36.47 13.71 -10.09
CA GLY A 46 37.66 13.59 -10.91
C GLY A 46 38.69 12.77 -10.14
N THR A 47 39.27 11.81 -10.78
CA THR A 47 40.43 11.07 -10.29
C THR A 47 41.66 11.61 -11.03
N ASP A 48 42.61 12.10 -10.26
CA ASP A 48 43.88 12.58 -10.75
C ASP A 48 43.87 13.97 -11.44
N LEU A 49 44.13 15.00 -10.64
CA LEU A 49 44.27 16.38 -11.09
C LEU A 49 45.62 16.68 -11.77
N THR A 50 46.48 15.66 -11.96
CA THR A 50 47.87 15.84 -12.44
C THR A 50 48.08 15.50 -13.90
N THR A 51 47.05 15.00 -14.61
CA THR A 51 47.14 14.70 -16.04
C THR A 51 46.09 15.46 -16.84
N GLU A 52 46.51 16.28 -17.77
CA GLU A 52 45.68 17.18 -18.59
C GLU A 52 44.62 16.48 -19.47
N ASP A 53 44.64 15.18 -19.61
CA ASP A 53 43.85 14.43 -20.61
C ASP A 53 42.74 13.51 -20.07
N LYS A 54 42.38 13.58 -18.76
CA LYS A 54 41.28 12.73 -18.27
C LYS A 54 39.95 13.45 -18.27
N PRO A 55 38.93 12.88 -18.92
CA PRO A 55 37.61 13.52 -18.96
C PRO A 55 37.00 13.65 -17.57
N PHE A 56 36.51 14.82 -17.28
CA PHE A 56 35.72 15.10 -16.09
C PHE A 56 34.37 14.37 -16.21
N LEU A 57 34.13 13.41 -15.33
CA LEU A 57 32.85 12.70 -15.29
C LEU A 57 31.88 13.46 -14.39
N SER A 58 30.86 14.05 -14.98
CA SER A 58 29.72 14.61 -14.28
C SER A 58 28.49 13.73 -14.49
N GLN A 59 27.79 13.41 -13.42
CA GLN A 59 26.52 12.74 -13.49
C GLN A 59 25.44 13.62 -12.90
N THR A 60 24.40 13.89 -13.68
CA THR A 60 23.24 14.66 -13.25
C THR A 60 22.02 13.75 -13.19
N GLN A 61 21.37 13.68 -12.06
CA GLN A 61 20.09 13.00 -11.90
C GLN A 61 18.99 14.00 -11.60
N SER A 62 17.91 13.95 -12.35
CA SER A 62 16.73 14.77 -12.12
C SER A 62 15.50 13.88 -11.93
N ASN A 63 14.87 13.97 -10.78
CA ASN A 63 13.66 13.22 -10.44
C ASN A 63 12.47 14.19 -10.44
N LYS A 64 11.42 13.84 -11.17
CA LYS A 64 10.17 14.62 -11.21
C LYS A 64 8.99 13.71 -10.87
N LYS A 65 8.26 14.09 -9.85
CA LYS A 65 7.00 13.44 -9.44
C LYS A 65 5.87 14.42 -9.67
N ASN A 66 4.84 14.00 -10.37
CA ASN A 66 3.59 14.75 -10.44
C ASN A 66 2.46 13.83 -10.01
N GLY A 67 1.65 14.28 -9.10
CA GLY A 67 0.41 13.63 -8.68
C GLY A 67 -0.73 14.62 -8.81
N ASP A 68 -1.78 14.24 -9.51
CA ASP A 68 -2.99 15.03 -9.66
C ASP A 68 -4.16 14.20 -9.12
N GLY A 69 -5.05 14.81 -8.38
CA GLY A 69 -6.22 14.12 -7.84
C GLY A 69 -7.45 15.03 -7.85
N TYR A 70 -8.56 14.49 -8.35
CA TYR A 70 -9.89 15.07 -8.21
C TYR A 70 -10.68 14.21 -7.23
N TRP A 71 -11.24 14.80 -6.20
CA TRP A 71 -11.98 14.06 -5.21
C TRP A 71 -13.31 14.72 -4.89
N ASN A 72 -14.33 13.90 -4.72
CA ASN A 72 -15.69 14.32 -4.41
C ASN A 72 -16.21 13.48 -3.27
N ARG A 73 -16.89 14.11 -2.34
CA ARG A 73 -17.54 13.46 -1.20
C ARG A 73 -18.97 13.94 -1.08
N ALA A 74 -19.89 13.01 -0.92
CA ALA A 74 -21.27 13.30 -0.54
C ALA A 74 -21.60 12.57 0.75
N THR A 75 -22.12 13.27 1.73
CA THR A 75 -22.62 12.69 2.97
C THR A 75 -24.09 13.00 3.13
N ALA A 76 -24.87 12.04 3.58
CA ALA A 76 -26.28 12.17 3.89
C ALA A 76 -26.58 11.60 5.27
N GLY A 77 -27.48 12.24 6.00
CA GLY A 77 -27.95 11.77 7.30
C GLY A 77 -29.44 12.01 7.45
N TYR A 78 -30.13 11.09 8.12
CA TYR A 78 -31.53 11.23 8.48
C TYR A 78 -31.73 11.05 9.98
N ASP A 79 -32.20 12.06 10.66
CA ASP A 79 -32.56 12.11 12.10
C ASP A 79 -31.40 11.64 13.04
N GLY A 80 -30.17 11.63 12.53
CA GLY A 80 -29.04 11.02 13.23
C GLY A 80 -29.13 9.51 13.41
N LYS A 81 -30.13 8.86 12.80
CA LYS A 81 -30.37 7.41 12.81
C LYS A 81 -29.60 6.73 11.70
N TYR A 82 -29.75 7.20 10.46
CA TYR A 82 -29.11 6.65 9.26
C TYR A 82 -28.09 7.62 8.73
N LEU A 83 -26.92 7.10 8.43
CA LEU A 83 -25.79 7.87 7.92
C LEU A 83 -25.27 7.16 6.66
N ALA A 84 -25.01 7.93 5.61
CA ALA A 84 -24.40 7.43 4.39
C ALA A 84 -23.33 8.41 3.91
N GLU A 85 -22.24 7.88 3.44
CA GLU A 85 -21.18 8.65 2.81
C GLU A 85 -20.73 7.95 1.53
N PHE A 86 -20.60 8.71 0.46
CA PHE A 86 -20.04 8.28 -0.81
C PHE A 86 -18.87 9.17 -1.18
N ASN A 87 -17.74 8.57 -1.48
CA ASN A 87 -16.59 9.28 -1.99
C ASN A 87 -16.19 8.68 -3.33
N ILE A 88 -15.69 9.52 -4.23
CA ILE A 88 -15.05 9.08 -5.46
C ILE A 88 -13.84 9.96 -5.72
N ARG A 89 -12.72 9.31 -6.03
CA ARG A 89 -11.47 9.97 -6.41
C ARG A 89 -11.07 9.56 -7.81
N TYR A 90 -10.55 10.50 -8.55
CA TYR A 90 -9.92 10.28 -9.84
C TYR A 90 -8.47 10.75 -9.74
N ASP A 91 -7.56 9.83 -9.54
CA ASP A 91 -6.16 10.12 -9.23
C ASP A 91 -5.25 9.80 -10.41
N GLY A 92 -4.27 10.65 -10.64
CA GLY A 92 -3.26 10.51 -11.69
C GLY A 92 -1.85 10.50 -11.13
N SER A 93 -0.98 9.67 -11.70
CA SER A 93 0.44 9.63 -11.34
C SER A 93 1.33 9.65 -12.57
N SER A 94 2.33 10.51 -12.57
CA SER A 94 3.34 10.60 -13.66
C SER A 94 4.22 9.35 -13.77
N ARG A 95 4.15 8.43 -12.80
CA ARG A 95 4.86 7.16 -12.80
C ARG A 95 4.40 6.22 -13.91
N PHE A 96 3.14 6.34 -14.34
CA PHE A 96 2.54 5.46 -15.33
C PHE A 96 2.48 6.13 -16.71
N LEU A 97 2.45 5.32 -17.77
CA LEU A 97 2.24 5.80 -19.13
C LEU A 97 0.88 6.49 -19.26
N ALA A 98 0.72 7.30 -20.29
CA ALA A 98 -0.42 8.20 -20.43
C ALA A 98 -1.78 7.48 -20.37
N ASP A 99 -1.87 6.28 -20.94
CA ASP A 99 -3.07 5.42 -20.99
C ASP A 99 -3.36 4.69 -19.67
N LYS A 100 -2.39 4.59 -18.75
CA LYS A 100 -2.48 3.91 -17.45
C LYS A 100 -2.34 4.87 -16.25
N ARG A 101 -2.20 6.15 -16.55
CA ARG A 101 -1.89 7.17 -15.54
C ARG A 101 -3.02 7.43 -14.57
N TRP A 102 -4.26 7.41 -15.05
CA TRP A 102 -5.44 7.82 -14.31
C TRP A 102 -6.31 6.64 -13.91
N ALA A 103 -6.79 6.64 -12.67
CA ALA A 103 -7.68 5.61 -12.15
C ALA A 103 -8.74 6.18 -11.20
N TRP A 104 -9.87 5.48 -11.11
CA TRP A 104 -10.98 5.80 -10.23
C TRP A 104 -10.94 4.98 -8.96
N PHE A 105 -11.16 5.62 -7.82
CA PHE A 105 -11.18 5.01 -6.50
C PHE A 105 -12.45 5.41 -5.76
N PRO A 106 -13.52 4.63 -5.89
CA PRO A 106 -14.77 4.84 -5.18
C PRO A 106 -14.71 4.29 -3.76
N SER A 107 -15.51 4.89 -2.85
CA SER A 107 -15.79 4.31 -1.54
C SER A 107 -17.19 4.68 -1.06
N VAL A 108 -17.78 3.80 -0.26
CA VAL A 108 -19.07 4.00 0.37
C VAL A 108 -19.02 3.56 1.82
N SER A 109 -19.65 4.31 2.71
CA SER A 109 -19.86 3.90 4.09
C SER A 109 -21.30 4.15 4.52
N LEU A 110 -21.82 3.23 5.34
CA LEU A 110 -23.17 3.28 5.90
C LEU A 110 -23.08 3.15 7.42
N GLY A 111 -23.93 3.87 8.11
CA GLY A 111 -24.05 3.80 9.56
C GLY A 111 -25.50 3.79 9.98
N TRP A 112 -25.83 2.92 10.92
CA TRP A 112 -27.14 2.86 11.54
C TRP A 112 -27.00 2.99 13.06
N ASN A 113 -27.56 4.08 13.57
CA ASN A 113 -27.57 4.36 15.00
C ASN A 113 -28.84 3.78 15.63
N ILE A 114 -28.76 2.50 16.02
CA ILE A 114 -29.88 1.71 16.56
C ILE A 114 -30.38 2.33 17.87
N ALA A 115 -29.49 2.88 18.69
CA ALA A 115 -29.88 3.50 19.97
C ALA A 115 -30.84 4.70 19.82
N ARG A 116 -30.99 5.22 18.59
CA ARG A 116 -31.93 6.31 18.31
C ARG A 116 -33.29 5.84 17.76
N GLU A 117 -33.48 4.52 17.60
CA GLU A 117 -34.75 3.98 17.14
C GLU A 117 -35.78 3.89 18.26
N GLU A 118 -37.06 4.10 17.91
CA GLU A 118 -38.18 4.08 18.86
C GLU A 118 -38.30 2.72 19.56
N PHE A 119 -38.03 1.62 18.85
CA PHE A 119 -38.09 0.29 19.45
C PHE A 119 -36.97 0.05 20.49
N PHE A 120 -35.90 0.85 20.45
CA PHE A 120 -34.76 0.73 21.36
C PHE A 120 -34.93 1.57 22.62
N GLU A 121 -35.96 2.42 22.72
CA GLU A 121 -36.17 3.37 23.80
C GLU A 121 -36.13 2.73 25.20
N LYS A 122 -36.74 1.55 25.36
CA LYS A 122 -36.73 0.82 26.64
C LYS A 122 -35.32 0.36 27.07
N LEU A 123 -34.41 0.15 26.13
CA LEU A 123 -33.03 -0.28 26.38
C LEU A 123 -32.07 0.90 26.50
N SER A 124 -32.51 2.10 26.07
CA SER A 124 -31.64 3.29 26.02
C SER A 124 -31.22 3.80 27.41
N GLU A 125 -31.98 3.47 28.47
CA GLU A 125 -31.59 3.73 29.85
C GLU A 125 -30.29 3.01 30.25
N THR A 126 -30.06 1.82 29.72
CA THR A 126 -28.87 1.02 30.02
C THR A 126 -27.83 1.14 28.91
N VAL A 127 -28.26 1.02 27.65
CA VAL A 127 -27.39 1.09 26.46
C VAL A 127 -27.63 2.43 25.74
N ASN A 128 -26.75 3.39 25.95
CA ASN A 128 -26.90 4.74 25.45
C ASN A 128 -26.41 4.91 24.01
N THR A 129 -25.53 4.02 23.56
CA THR A 129 -24.98 4.03 22.22
C THR A 129 -24.97 2.61 21.67
N LEU A 130 -25.55 2.43 20.51
CA LEU A 130 -25.41 1.24 19.68
C LEU A 130 -25.48 1.67 18.23
N LYS A 131 -24.34 1.59 17.53
CA LYS A 131 -24.21 1.99 16.13
C LYS A 131 -23.55 0.87 15.36
N LEU A 132 -24.18 0.45 14.27
CA LEU A 132 -23.56 -0.43 13.27
C LEU A 132 -22.93 0.41 12.18
N ARG A 133 -21.78 -0.05 11.68
CA ARG A 133 -21.01 0.56 10.61
C ARG A 133 -20.64 -0.50 9.57
N GLY A 134 -20.69 -0.10 8.30
CA GLY A 134 -20.15 -0.89 7.22
C GLY A 134 -19.54 0.03 6.17
N SER A 135 -18.39 -0.30 5.68
CA SER A 135 -17.75 0.43 4.60
C SER A 135 -17.08 -0.49 3.59
N TRP A 136 -17.04 0.00 2.38
CA TRP A 136 -16.27 -0.56 1.28
C TRP A 136 -15.57 0.58 0.54
N GLY A 137 -14.33 0.36 0.15
CA GLY A 137 -13.62 1.37 -0.63
C GLY A 137 -12.41 0.82 -1.36
N GLN A 138 -12.02 1.56 -2.39
CA GLN A 138 -10.82 1.32 -3.15
C GLN A 138 -9.86 2.50 -3.03
N LEU A 139 -8.57 2.20 -2.94
CA LEU A 139 -7.48 3.16 -2.96
C LEU A 139 -6.42 2.71 -3.96
N GLY A 140 -5.86 3.67 -4.69
CA GLY A 140 -4.70 3.43 -5.54
C GLY A 140 -3.40 3.50 -4.76
N ASN A 141 -2.53 2.54 -5.00
CA ASN A 141 -1.17 2.54 -4.50
C ASN A 141 -0.20 2.52 -5.69
N THR A 142 0.80 3.38 -5.65
CA THR A 142 1.82 3.44 -6.68
C THR A 142 3.02 2.55 -6.37
N SER A 143 3.00 1.83 -5.26
CA SER A 143 4.03 0.97 -4.70
C SER A 143 5.45 1.34 -5.10
N SER A 144 6.20 1.96 -4.25
CA SER A 144 7.61 2.20 -4.53
C SER A 144 8.39 2.46 -3.26
N ASN A 145 9.54 1.86 -3.16
CA ASN A 145 10.61 2.39 -2.35
C ASN A 145 11.11 3.65 -3.04
N TYR A 146 10.61 4.82 -2.61
CA TYR A 146 10.79 6.15 -3.23
C TYR A 146 12.25 6.64 -3.31
N ASN A 147 13.22 5.79 -3.04
CA ASN A 147 14.62 6.18 -2.95
C ASN A 147 15.41 6.02 -4.26
N SER A 148 14.80 5.44 -5.30
CA SER A 148 15.48 5.21 -6.59
C SER A 148 14.87 6.05 -7.70
N PHE A 149 15.70 6.70 -8.49
CA PHE A 149 15.30 7.39 -9.72
C PHE A 149 14.48 6.47 -10.64
N TRP A 150 14.85 5.21 -10.73
CA TRP A 150 14.25 4.24 -11.64
C TRP A 150 12.85 3.78 -11.23
N ASP A 151 12.49 3.94 -9.95
CA ASP A 151 11.13 3.69 -9.48
C ASP A 151 10.13 4.72 -10.01
N TRP A 152 10.62 5.93 -10.40
CA TRP A 152 9.82 7.01 -10.95
C TRP A 152 9.77 7.03 -12.47
N TYR A 153 10.76 6.41 -13.11
CA TYR A 153 10.88 6.33 -14.57
C TYR A 153 11.07 4.88 -15.03
N PRO A 154 10.11 3.98 -14.70
CA PRO A 154 10.26 2.55 -14.99
C PRO A 154 10.29 2.23 -16.49
N PHE A 155 9.99 3.21 -17.36
CA PHE A 155 9.93 3.05 -18.80
C PHE A 155 11.21 3.50 -19.54
N TYR A 156 12.20 4.00 -18.79
CA TYR A 156 13.48 4.35 -19.41
C TYR A 156 14.41 3.15 -19.42
N GLN A 157 14.86 2.80 -20.61
CA GLN A 157 15.87 1.74 -20.75
C GLN A 157 17.23 2.27 -20.28
N GLN A 158 17.93 1.42 -19.56
CA GLN A 158 19.30 1.69 -19.11
C GLN A 158 20.25 0.74 -19.78
N GLN A 159 21.40 1.25 -20.12
CA GLN A 159 22.53 0.48 -20.57
C GLN A 159 23.71 0.76 -19.64
N ALA A 160 24.13 -0.23 -18.88
CA ALA A 160 25.29 -0.09 -18.00
C ALA A 160 26.58 -0.30 -18.78
N ILE A 161 27.54 0.57 -18.54
CA ILE A 161 28.91 0.43 -19.04
C ILE A 161 29.80 0.16 -17.83
N SER A 162 30.52 -0.94 -17.87
CA SER A 162 31.49 -1.33 -16.85
C SER A 162 32.88 -1.12 -17.36
N SER A 163 33.64 -0.23 -16.72
CA SER A 163 35.01 0.08 -17.09
C SER A 163 35.97 -1.08 -16.68
N ALA A 164 36.85 -1.46 -17.58
CA ALA A 164 37.89 -2.46 -17.35
C ALA A 164 37.39 -3.78 -16.73
N SER A 165 36.21 -4.26 -17.15
CA SER A 165 35.54 -5.45 -16.56
C SER A 165 35.44 -6.63 -17.50
N SER A 166 36.06 -6.58 -18.70
CA SER A 166 36.09 -7.71 -19.61
C SER A 166 36.86 -8.89 -19.03
N ASN A 167 36.46 -10.11 -19.40
CA ASN A 167 37.19 -11.35 -19.05
C ASN A 167 38.35 -11.63 -20.01
N TRP A 168 38.55 -10.79 -21.00
CA TRP A 168 39.64 -10.88 -21.97
C TRP A 168 40.48 -9.61 -21.98
N LEU A 169 41.72 -9.74 -22.43
CA LEU A 169 42.66 -8.63 -22.58
C LEU A 169 42.88 -8.34 -24.06
N ILE A 170 42.89 -7.05 -24.41
CA ILE A 170 43.38 -6.56 -25.72
C ILE A 170 44.61 -5.71 -25.44
N ASN A 171 45.72 -6.08 -25.98
CA ASN A 171 47.02 -5.43 -25.74
C ASN A 171 47.40 -5.34 -24.25
N GLY A 172 47.07 -6.38 -23.46
CA GLY A 172 47.33 -6.41 -22.03
C GLY A 172 46.38 -5.65 -21.14
N GLU A 173 45.37 -4.99 -21.69
CA GLU A 173 44.37 -4.19 -20.95
C GLU A 173 42.98 -4.81 -21.01
N LYS A 174 42.23 -4.69 -19.88
CA LYS A 174 40.81 -5.05 -19.83
C LYS A 174 39.97 -3.99 -20.53
N GLN A 175 39.09 -4.46 -21.38
CA GLN A 175 38.22 -3.56 -22.14
C GLN A 175 36.95 -3.16 -21.34
N ASN A 176 36.40 -2.01 -21.68
CA ASN A 176 35.09 -1.63 -21.23
C ASN A 176 34.04 -2.56 -21.83
N THR A 177 33.08 -2.99 -21.03
CA THR A 177 31.97 -3.82 -21.46
C THR A 177 30.67 -3.07 -21.30
N SER A 178 29.69 -3.39 -22.14
CA SER A 178 28.33 -2.87 -22.05
C SER A 178 27.37 -4.03 -21.93
N SER A 179 26.45 -3.94 -20.99
CA SER A 179 25.34 -4.90 -20.89
C SER A 179 24.26 -4.60 -21.91
N LEU A 180 23.43 -5.60 -22.23
CA LEU A 180 22.20 -5.34 -22.97
C LEU A 180 21.30 -4.38 -22.16
N PRO A 181 20.56 -3.47 -22.83
CA PRO A 181 19.63 -2.60 -22.13
C PRO A 181 18.56 -3.44 -21.42
N SER A 182 18.12 -2.97 -20.26
CA SER A 182 17.03 -3.62 -19.52
C SER A 182 15.72 -3.51 -20.30
N ILE A 183 14.91 -4.58 -20.25
CA ILE A 183 13.55 -4.55 -20.80
C ILE A 183 12.66 -3.77 -19.83
N VAL A 184 11.82 -2.89 -20.37
CA VAL A 184 10.85 -2.12 -19.62
C VAL A 184 9.44 -2.67 -19.83
N ASN A 185 8.60 -2.60 -18.79
CA ASN A 185 7.22 -3.04 -18.85
C ASN A 185 6.28 -1.86 -19.13
N ALA A 186 5.79 -1.77 -20.36
CA ALA A 186 4.85 -0.73 -20.77
C ALA A 186 3.42 -0.90 -20.20
N THR A 187 3.11 -2.06 -19.60
CA THR A 187 1.76 -2.35 -19.07
C THR A 187 1.60 -2.09 -17.58
N MET A 188 2.65 -1.61 -16.91
CA MET A 188 2.62 -1.31 -15.48
C MET A 188 1.51 -0.30 -15.15
N THR A 189 0.72 -0.61 -14.12
CA THR A 189 -0.42 0.19 -13.68
C THR A 189 -0.49 0.29 -12.15
N TRP A 190 -1.54 0.96 -11.66
CA TRP A 190 -1.84 1.09 -10.24
C TRP A 190 -2.01 -0.27 -9.56
N GLU A 191 -1.51 -0.38 -8.34
CA GLU A 191 -1.98 -1.39 -7.39
C GLU A 191 -3.28 -0.88 -6.77
N THR A 192 -4.27 -1.73 -6.64
CA THR A 192 -5.56 -1.38 -6.04
C THR A 192 -5.73 -2.03 -4.69
N VAL A 193 -5.92 -1.22 -3.67
CA VAL A 193 -6.23 -1.68 -2.31
C VAL A 193 -7.73 -1.59 -2.11
N GLU A 194 -8.41 -2.73 -2.05
CA GLU A 194 -9.84 -2.85 -1.77
C GLU A 194 -10.04 -3.27 -0.32
N THR A 195 -10.84 -2.51 0.41
CA THR A 195 -11.10 -2.76 1.84
C THR A 195 -12.59 -2.88 2.10
N TRP A 196 -12.99 -3.95 2.77
CA TRP A 196 -14.26 -4.12 3.45
C TRP A 196 -14.06 -3.96 4.94
N ASP A 197 -14.94 -3.24 5.58
CA ASP A 197 -14.90 -3.00 7.02
C ASP A 197 -16.32 -3.05 7.58
N PHE A 198 -16.51 -3.80 8.67
CA PHE A 198 -17.77 -3.91 9.41
C PHE A 198 -17.49 -3.77 10.88
N GLY A 199 -18.20 -2.86 11.52
CA GLY A 199 -17.97 -2.60 12.92
C GLY A 199 -19.22 -2.19 13.66
N PHE A 200 -19.13 -2.20 14.98
CA PHE A 200 -20.15 -1.63 15.85
C PHE A 200 -19.52 -0.87 17.02
N ASP A 201 -20.20 0.20 17.40
CA ASP A 201 -19.87 0.99 18.57
C ASP A 201 -20.96 0.78 19.62
N PHE A 202 -20.60 0.55 20.86
CA PHE A 202 -21.54 0.47 21.95
C PHE A 202 -21.14 1.33 23.14
N GLY A 203 -22.14 1.81 23.87
CA GLY A 203 -21.96 2.54 25.13
C GLY A 203 -23.07 2.20 26.08
N ALA A 204 -22.75 1.87 27.32
CA ALA A 204 -23.71 1.50 28.36
C ALA A 204 -23.42 2.21 29.67
N PHE A 205 -24.42 2.21 30.56
CA PHE A 205 -24.35 2.80 31.90
C PHE A 205 -23.93 4.27 31.87
N ASN A 206 -24.65 5.07 31.07
CA ASN A 206 -24.31 6.48 30.80
C ASN A 206 -22.90 6.67 30.21
N ASN A 207 -22.53 5.78 29.28
CA ASN A 207 -21.22 5.73 28.64
C ASN A 207 -20.03 5.52 29.58
N ARG A 208 -20.28 4.93 30.76
CA ARG A 208 -19.20 4.43 31.64
C ARG A 208 -18.49 3.26 30.97
N LEU A 209 -19.26 2.31 30.43
CA LEU A 209 -18.76 1.24 29.59
C LEU A 209 -18.89 1.67 28.13
N THR A 210 -17.78 1.67 27.40
CA THR A 210 -17.74 1.93 25.96
C THR A 210 -16.95 0.83 25.27
N GLY A 211 -17.30 0.53 24.03
CA GLY A 211 -16.55 -0.42 23.24
C GLY A 211 -16.76 -0.22 21.76
N THR A 212 -15.78 -0.67 21.02
CA THR A 212 -15.74 -0.66 19.56
C THR A 212 -15.22 -2.01 19.10
N PHE A 213 -15.88 -2.60 18.13
CA PHE A 213 -15.42 -3.79 17.44
C PHE A 213 -15.43 -3.54 15.95
N ASP A 214 -14.33 -3.88 15.29
CA ASP A 214 -14.17 -3.81 13.85
C ASP A 214 -13.62 -5.13 13.31
N TRP A 215 -14.19 -5.58 12.20
CA TRP A 215 -13.66 -6.64 11.37
C TRP A 215 -13.40 -6.08 9.98
N TYR A 216 -12.22 -6.34 9.45
CA TYR A 216 -11.84 -5.85 8.14
C TYR A 216 -11.20 -6.93 7.26
N SER A 217 -11.35 -6.74 5.96
CA SER A 217 -10.65 -7.52 4.93
C SER A 217 -10.12 -6.56 3.87
N ARG A 218 -8.81 -6.47 3.79
CA ARG A 218 -8.08 -5.64 2.84
C ARG A 218 -7.42 -6.54 1.80
N THR A 219 -7.77 -6.36 0.54
CA THR A 219 -7.15 -7.06 -0.59
C THR A 219 -6.36 -6.06 -1.42
N THR A 220 -5.05 -6.25 -1.53
CA THR A 220 -4.21 -5.52 -2.48
C THR A 220 -4.11 -6.35 -3.74
N LYS A 221 -4.60 -5.81 -4.84
CA LYS A 221 -4.65 -6.41 -6.17
C LYS A 221 -3.60 -5.77 -7.07
N ASP A 222 -3.13 -6.52 -8.04
CA ASP A 222 -2.20 -6.03 -9.06
C ASP A 222 -0.91 -5.45 -8.45
N MET A 223 -0.43 -6.03 -7.34
CA MET A 223 0.84 -5.65 -6.73
C MET A 223 1.99 -5.91 -7.70
N ILE A 224 2.96 -5.01 -7.70
CA ILE A 224 4.18 -5.20 -8.48
C ILE A 224 5.01 -6.32 -7.86
N GLY A 225 5.01 -7.46 -8.52
CA GLY A 225 5.72 -8.67 -8.12
C GLY A 225 7.00 -8.90 -8.91
N PRO A 226 7.63 -10.06 -8.70
CA PRO A 226 8.85 -10.44 -9.39
C PRO A 226 8.63 -10.59 -10.90
N ALA A 227 9.71 -10.40 -11.63
CA ALA A 227 9.71 -10.63 -13.06
C ALA A 227 9.41 -12.10 -13.39
N PRO A 228 8.67 -12.41 -14.47
CA PRO A 228 8.47 -13.79 -14.92
C PRO A 228 9.83 -14.44 -15.26
N ILE A 229 9.95 -15.74 -15.02
CA ILE A 229 11.12 -16.51 -15.43
C ILE A 229 11.07 -16.69 -16.94
N LEU A 230 11.99 -16.05 -17.65
CA LEU A 230 12.14 -16.17 -19.09
C LEU A 230 13.40 -16.99 -19.42
N GLY A 231 13.41 -17.58 -20.61
CA GLY A 231 14.57 -18.35 -21.07
C GLY A 231 15.85 -17.51 -21.13
N SER A 232 16.99 -18.11 -20.79
CA SER A 232 18.31 -17.46 -20.78
C SER A 232 18.74 -16.87 -22.13
N VAL A 233 18.13 -17.32 -23.21
CA VAL A 233 18.34 -16.76 -24.57
C VAL A 233 17.95 -15.30 -24.70
N LEU A 234 17.16 -14.77 -23.77
CA LEU A 234 16.81 -13.35 -23.74
C LEU A 234 18.03 -12.45 -23.49
N GLY A 235 19.04 -12.96 -22.79
CA GLY A 235 20.28 -12.24 -22.49
C GLY A 235 20.15 -11.05 -21.53
N THR A 236 18.96 -10.79 -21.01
CA THR A 236 18.67 -9.73 -20.04
C THR A 236 17.56 -10.17 -19.08
N ASN A 237 17.37 -9.42 -18.01
CA ASN A 237 16.32 -9.71 -17.02
C ASN A 237 14.96 -9.22 -17.50
N ALA A 238 13.93 -10.02 -17.23
CA ALA A 238 12.55 -9.59 -17.44
C ALA A 238 12.16 -8.45 -16.49
N PRO A 239 11.29 -7.54 -16.90
CA PRO A 239 10.82 -6.47 -16.03
C PRO A 239 9.81 -7.01 -15.00
N LYS A 240 9.68 -6.32 -13.86
CA LYS A 240 8.61 -6.53 -12.90
C LYS A 240 7.25 -6.25 -13.54
N THR A 241 6.23 -6.96 -13.08
CA THR A 241 4.85 -6.82 -13.58
C THR A 241 3.85 -6.75 -12.42
N ASN A 242 2.63 -6.30 -12.70
CA ASN A 242 1.52 -6.34 -11.74
C ASN A 242 0.93 -7.78 -11.75
N ASN A 243 1.46 -8.68 -10.92
CA ASN A 243 1.16 -10.11 -10.95
C ASN A 243 1.02 -10.76 -9.57
N CYS A 244 0.86 -9.97 -8.52
CA CYS A 244 0.69 -10.46 -7.17
C CYS A 244 -0.55 -9.87 -6.51
N ASP A 245 -1.28 -10.71 -5.75
CA ASP A 245 -2.41 -10.29 -4.92
C ASP A 245 -2.23 -10.82 -3.50
N MET A 246 -2.59 -9.99 -2.52
CA MET A 246 -2.52 -10.35 -1.12
C MET A 246 -3.77 -9.86 -0.38
N ARG A 247 -4.27 -10.67 0.55
CA ARG A 247 -5.37 -10.30 1.43
C ARG A 247 -4.94 -10.32 2.87
N THR A 248 -5.19 -9.23 3.58
CA THR A 248 -5.05 -9.14 5.02
C THR A 248 -6.44 -9.02 5.63
N SER A 249 -6.81 -9.96 6.50
CA SER A 249 -8.05 -9.92 7.27
C SER A 249 -7.72 -9.90 8.74
N GLY A 250 -8.48 -9.12 9.50
CA GLY A 250 -8.24 -8.97 10.92
C GLY A 250 -9.48 -8.45 11.65
N TRP A 251 -9.34 -8.34 12.94
CA TRP A 251 -10.34 -7.74 13.81
C TRP A 251 -9.66 -6.94 14.93
N GLU A 252 -10.38 -5.94 15.43
CA GLU A 252 -9.94 -5.06 16.49
C GLU A 252 -11.06 -4.90 17.51
N LEU A 253 -10.73 -4.97 18.78
CA LEU A 253 -11.64 -4.78 19.90
C LEU A 253 -11.05 -3.76 20.86
N GLU A 254 -11.82 -2.73 21.16
CA GLU A 254 -11.54 -1.81 22.24
C GLU A 254 -12.68 -1.84 23.25
N ILE A 255 -12.36 -1.97 24.55
CA ILE A 255 -13.32 -1.85 25.66
C ILE A 255 -12.76 -0.87 26.67
N GLY A 256 -13.56 0.11 27.06
CA GLY A 256 -13.21 1.11 28.05
C GLY A 256 -14.23 1.21 29.16
N TRP A 257 -13.75 1.30 30.40
CA TRP A 257 -14.57 1.65 31.56
C TRP A 257 -14.07 2.96 32.14
N ARG A 258 -14.96 3.90 32.40
CA ARG A 258 -14.67 5.16 33.09
C ARG A 258 -15.75 5.43 34.12
N ASP A 259 -15.34 5.77 35.31
CA ASP A 259 -16.25 6.11 36.38
C ASP A 259 -15.65 7.17 37.33
N GLN A 260 -16.49 7.70 38.22
CA GLN A 260 -16.12 8.71 39.19
C GLN A 260 -16.77 8.39 40.53
N ILE A 261 -15.98 8.42 41.60
CA ILE A 261 -16.42 8.30 42.99
C ILE A 261 -16.05 9.59 43.67
N ASN A 262 -17.04 10.43 43.97
CA ASN A 262 -16.84 11.82 44.41
C ASN A 262 -15.90 12.57 43.46
N ASP A 263 -14.75 13.08 43.94
CA ASP A 263 -13.77 13.82 43.13
C ASP A 263 -12.76 12.89 42.45
N PHE A 264 -12.75 11.60 42.76
CA PHE A 264 -11.83 10.62 42.19
C PHE A 264 -12.35 10.04 40.89
N LYS A 265 -11.66 10.34 39.78
CA LYS A 265 -11.96 9.80 38.42
C LYS A 265 -11.00 8.68 38.11
N TYR A 266 -11.54 7.57 37.63
CA TYR A 266 -10.74 6.43 37.19
C TYR A 266 -11.23 5.86 35.87
N GLY A 267 -10.34 5.16 35.17
CA GLY A 267 -10.69 4.49 33.94
C GLY A 267 -9.67 3.41 33.57
N VAL A 268 -10.18 2.40 32.88
CA VAL A 268 -9.39 1.30 32.32
C VAL A 268 -9.76 1.15 30.87
N ARG A 269 -8.78 0.95 30.00
CA ARG A 269 -8.99 0.65 28.58
C ARG A 269 -8.22 -0.61 28.22
N PHE A 270 -8.89 -1.49 27.49
CA PHE A 270 -8.35 -2.72 26.97
C PHE A 270 -8.48 -2.73 25.46
N ASN A 271 -7.39 -3.04 24.75
CA ASN A 271 -7.35 -3.18 23.31
C ASN A 271 -6.82 -4.56 22.96
N LEU A 272 -7.46 -5.21 22.00
CA LEU A 272 -7.05 -6.52 21.49
C LEU A 272 -7.27 -6.53 19.98
N SER A 273 -6.29 -7.04 19.23
CA SER A 273 -6.39 -7.19 17.79
C SER A 273 -5.62 -8.41 17.30
N ASP A 274 -6.07 -8.98 16.20
CA ASP A 274 -5.33 -10.02 15.46
C ASP A 274 -5.55 -9.80 13.96
N ASN A 275 -4.52 -10.09 13.17
CA ASN A 275 -4.61 -10.06 11.72
C ASN A 275 -3.73 -11.12 11.08
N ARG A 276 -4.15 -11.54 9.87
CA ARG A 276 -3.39 -12.49 9.05
C ARG A 276 -3.40 -12.07 7.61
N SER A 277 -2.24 -12.14 6.97
CA SER A 277 -2.06 -11.83 5.55
C SER A 277 -1.92 -13.13 4.77
N LYS A 278 -2.77 -13.32 3.77
CA LYS A 278 -2.79 -14.48 2.88
C LYS A 278 -2.38 -14.07 1.48
N ILE A 279 -1.49 -14.82 0.86
CA ILE A 279 -1.08 -14.65 -0.53
C ILE A 279 -2.17 -15.28 -1.39
N LEU A 280 -2.78 -14.49 -2.27
CA LEU A 280 -3.83 -14.96 -3.19
C LEU A 280 -3.22 -15.39 -4.52
N THR A 281 -2.34 -14.55 -5.06
CA THR A 281 -1.67 -14.76 -6.34
C THR A 281 -0.20 -14.42 -6.20
N TYR A 282 0.66 -15.34 -6.65
CA TYR A 282 2.09 -15.15 -6.76
C TYR A 282 2.62 -15.91 -7.98
N PRO A 283 3.46 -15.33 -8.84
CA PRO A 283 3.80 -15.91 -10.14
C PRO A 283 4.66 -17.16 -10.06
N TYR A 284 5.31 -17.42 -8.94
CA TYR A 284 6.10 -18.61 -8.71
C TYR A 284 5.36 -19.54 -7.77
N ASP A 285 4.47 -20.34 -8.33
CA ASP A 285 3.81 -21.43 -7.62
C ASP A 285 4.72 -22.66 -7.69
N GLY A 286 5.86 -22.55 -7.02
CA GLY A 286 6.85 -23.65 -6.99
C GLY A 286 6.43 -24.70 -5.98
N GLU A 287 6.66 -25.97 -6.35
CA GLU A 287 6.59 -27.07 -5.40
C GLU A 287 7.51 -26.81 -4.21
N PHE A 288 7.11 -27.25 -3.03
CA PHE A 288 7.93 -27.25 -1.83
C PHE A 288 9.26 -27.93 -2.11
N SER A 289 10.31 -27.17 -2.31
CA SER A 289 11.68 -27.71 -2.34
C SER A 289 12.34 -27.44 -1.01
N ASN A 290 13.29 -28.30 -0.62
CA ASN A 290 14.06 -28.14 0.62
C ASN A 290 14.80 -26.80 0.76
N GLN A 291 14.86 -26.01 -0.31
CA GLN A 291 15.50 -24.69 -0.35
C GLN A 291 14.50 -23.52 -0.19
N SER A 292 13.19 -23.81 -0.09
CA SER A 292 12.13 -22.80 -0.22
C SER A 292 11.34 -22.56 1.06
N ILE A 293 11.88 -22.87 2.24
CA ILE A 293 11.23 -22.70 3.53
C ILE A 293 10.76 -21.24 3.80
N GLY A 294 11.30 -20.26 3.08
CA GLY A 294 10.90 -18.85 3.16
C GLY A 294 10.21 -18.31 1.90
N GLY A 295 9.75 -19.18 0.99
CA GLY A 295 9.09 -18.76 -0.26
C GLY A 295 7.68 -18.24 -0.07
N TYR A 296 7.20 -17.48 -1.07
CA TYR A 296 5.81 -17.06 -1.16
C TYR A 296 5.04 -18.02 -2.06
N TYR A 297 3.88 -18.50 -1.57
CA TYR A 297 3.06 -19.49 -2.28
C TYR A 297 1.60 -19.09 -2.29
N ASN A 298 0.90 -19.43 -3.36
CA ASN A 298 -0.52 -19.19 -3.49
C ASN A 298 -1.31 -19.91 -2.38
N GLY A 299 -2.21 -19.18 -1.74
CA GLY A 299 -3.08 -19.71 -0.69
C GLY A 299 -2.44 -19.86 0.69
N LYS A 300 -1.17 -19.51 0.87
CA LYS A 300 -0.47 -19.55 2.15
C LYS A 300 -0.52 -18.23 2.89
N TYR A 301 -0.36 -18.29 4.20
CA TYR A 301 -0.23 -17.08 5.01
C TYR A 301 1.21 -16.55 4.95
N LEU A 302 1.34 -15.24 5.01
CA LEU A 302 2.62 -14.58 5.11
C LEU A 302 3.27 -14.93 6.47
N ASN A 303 4.56 -15.23 6.44
CA ASN A 303 5.34 -15.63 7.64
C ASN A 303 4.89 -16.95 8.30
N GLU A 304 4.22 -17.85 7.58
CA GLU A 304 4.03 -19.22 8.06
C GLU A 304 5.39 -19.88 8.25
N ILE A 305 5.55 -20.53 9.40
CA ILE A 305 6.75 -21.30 9.71
C ILE A 305 6.49 -22.75 9.30
N TRP A 306 7.30 -23.24 8.39
CA TRP A 306 7.24 -24.61 7.90
C TRP A 306 8.44 -25.40 8.41
N GLY A 307 8.22 -26.68 8.73
CA GLY A 307 9.25 -27.58 9.18
C GLY A 307 8.84 -29.04 8.94
N TYR A 308 9.78 -29.93 9.11
CA TYR A 308 9.52 -31.35 9.09
C TYR A 308 9.07 -31.81 10.49
N GLU A 309 8.02 -32.61 10.53
CA GLU A 309 7.63 -33.31 11.74
C GLU A 309 8.52 -34.55 11.89
N SER A 310 9.14 -34.71 13.07
CA SER A 310 9.93 -35.88 13.34
C SER A 310 9.02 -37.06 13.64
N VAL A 311 9.07 -38.07 12.79
CA VAL A 311 8.32 -39.34 12.98
C VAL A 311 9.05 -40.34 13.88
N GLY A 312 10.21 -39.95 14.40
CA GLY A 312 11.06 -40.79 15.26
C GLY A 312 12.37 -41.20 14.62
N LEU A 313 13.08 -42.11 15.26
CA LEU A 313 14.28 -42.74 14.74
C LEU A 313 13.92 -44.03 14.04
N ALA A 314 14.43 -44.24 12.84
CA ALA A 314 14.26 -45.52 12.14
C ALA A 314 14.93 -46.65 12.96
N SER A 315 14.14 -47.66 13.27
CA SER A 315 14.60 -48.82 14.08
C SER A 315 15.25 -49.91 13.22
N SER A 316 15.08 -49.84 11.91
CA SER A 316 15.63 -50.83 10.97
C SER A 316 16.01 -50.20 9.63
N LYS A 317 16.85 -50.90 8.84
CA LYS A 317 17.23 -50.45 7.51
C LYS A 317 16.04 -50.39 6.53
N VAL A 318 15.05 -51.25 6.73
CA VAL A 318 13.80 -51.27 5.92
C VAL A 318 12.91 -50.06 6.17
N GLU A 319 13.03 -49.45 7.33
CA GLU A 319 12.29 -48.21 7.70
C GLU A 319 12.96 -46.92 7.16
N MET A 320 14.21 -47.04 6.69
CA MET A 320 14.99 -45.94 6.13
C MET A 320 14.84 -45.82 4.60
N ASP A 321 14.45 -46.87 3.92
CA ASP A 321 14.18 -46.97 2.49
C ASP A 321 12.69 -46.65 2.19
#